data_b8ce7d887fe74dac5b3a733d78a10f49
#
_entry.id   b8ce7d887fe74dac5b3a733d78a10f49
#
_cell.length_a   1.000
_cell.length_b   1.000
_cell.length_c   1.000
_cell.angle_alpha   90.00
_cell.angle_beta   90.00
_cell.angle_gamma   90.00
#
_symmetry.space_group_name_H-M   'P 1'
#
loop_
_entity.id
_entity.type
_entity.pdbx_description
1 polymer ?
#
loop_
_entity_poly.entity_id
_entity_poly.type
_entity_poly.pdbx_seq_one_letter_code
_entity_poly.pdbx_strand_id
1 'polypeptide(L)'
;MDLVVDLGQSGARIKIDNQISQLQIAKLTTDSVVETLEKIFKLLPQAQYSNVFLSLTGLLGNVGDVAPYGKLCEKFFNADQVFVMDDGLAAYLGALGEKNGVVLTLGGGVVAVAGNNGKFGHADGKGQIFGDFGGGFWVGQQGLRRAISTLDQRDDAHDLVKLLSAELESHSKLQNKTGVDAATLCISAAKTVIQGAENGVTSAQEILKTAAKFLGATVIAAWSKVSDNTQEKPSITFLGGLSRSDFYTDLIRQEINQKLNCEYV
;
A
#
# COMPACT_ATOMS: atom_id res chain seq x y z
N MET A 1 -21.42 -17.94 -11.86
CA MET A 1 -20.48 -17.90 -10.69
C MET A 1 -19.38 -16.90 -11.02
N ASP A 2 -19.05 -16.02 -10.08
CA ASP A 2 -18.03 -14.99 -10.26
C ASP A 2 -16.78 -15.30 -9.45
N LEU A 3 -15.61 -15.04 -10.05
CA LEU A 3 -14.31 -15.12 -9.42
C LEU A 3 -13.69 -13.73 -9.32
N VAL A 4 -13.26 -13.34 -8.12
CA VAL A 4 -12.45 -12.14 -7.91
C VAL A 4 -11.09 -12.54 -7.36
N VAL A 5 -10.03 -12.07 -7.98
CA VAL A 5 -8.64 -12.25 -7.54
C VAL A 5 -8.03 -10.89 -7.30
N ASP A 6 -7.71 -10.60 -6.03
CA ASP A 6 -6.99 -9.40 -5.62
C ASP A 6 -5.55 -9.79 -5.27
N LEU A 7 -4.63 -9.51 -6.18
CA LEU A 7 -3.21 -9.85 -6.06
C LEU A 7 -2.42 -8.63 -5.59
N GLY A 8 -2.02 -8.66 -4.32
CA GLY A 8 -1.11 -7.68 -3.73
C GLY A 8 0.35 -8.16 -3.68
N GLN A 9 1.24 -7.30 -3.21
CA GLN A 9 2.67 -7.64 -3.02
C GLN A 9 2.88 -8.68 -1.91
N SER A 10 1.99 -8.78 -0.92
CA SER A 10 2.12 -9.65 0.25
C SER A 10 1.23 -10.90 0.22
N GLY A 11 0.44 -11.08 -0.82
CA GLY A 11 -0.45 -12.23 -0.95
C GLY A 11 -1.62 -11.97 -1.89
N ALA A 12 -2.47 -12.97 -2.05
CA ALA A 12 -3.67 -12.86 -2.86
C ALA A 12 -4.93 -13.14 -2.03
N ARG A 13 -5.98 -12.37 -2.27
CA ARG A 13 -7.32 -12.61 -1.77
C ARG A 13 -8.19 -13.11 -2.92
N ILE A 14 -8.94 -14.16 -2.63
CA ILE A 14 -9.79 -14.81 -3.61
C ILE A 14 -11.22 -14.73 -3.10
N LYS A 15 -12.14 -14.30 -3.95
CA LYS A 15 -13.58 -14.38 -3.66
C LYS A 15 -14.25 -15.18 -4.77
N ILE A 16 -14.93 -16.25 -4.38
CA ILE A 16 -15.79 -17.05 -5.26
C ILE A 16 -17.21 -16.89 -4.71
N ASP A 17 -18.08 -16.27 -5.49
CA ASP A 17 -19.40 -15.81 -5.07
C ASP A 17 -19.33 -15.05 -3.73
N ASN A 18 -19.81 -15.66 -2.63
CA ASN A 18 -19.80 -15.04 -1.29
C ASN A 18 -18.70 -15.55 -0.36
N GLN A 19 -17.83 -16.46 -0.82
CA GLN A 19 -16.75 -17.03 0.00
C GLN A 19 -15.44 -16.31 -0.29
N ILE A 20 -14.81 -15.81 0.77
CA ILE A 20 -13.49 -15.14 0.69
C ILE A 20 -12.44 -16.06 1.32
N SER A 21 -11.36 -16.27 0.61
CA SER A 21 -10.16 -16.97 1.07
C SER A 21 -8.91 -16.13 0.82
N GLN A 22 -7.86 -16.42 1.58
CA GLN A 22 -6.56 -15.76 1.43
C GLN A 22 -5.50 -16.80 1.10
N LEU A 23 -4.70 -16.54 0.07
CA LEU A 23 -3.55 -17.35 -0.30
C LEU A 23 -2.26 -16.60 0.04
N GLN A 24 -1.32 -17.30 0.66
CA GLN A 24 0.02 -16.79 0.99
C GLN A 24 0.96 -16.82 -0.23
N ILE A 25 0.43 -16.50 -1.40
CA ILE A 25 1.19 -16.38 -2.64
C ILE A 25 1.32 -14.90 -2.94
N ALA A 26 2.51 -14.37 -2.70
CA ALA A 26 2.87 -13.00 -3.04
C ALA A 26 3.45 -12.93 -4.45
N LYS A 27 3.30 -11.78 -5.10
CA LYS A 27 4.05 -11.49 -6.32
C LYS A 27 5.52 -11.34 -5.97
N LEU A 28 6.34 -12.29 -6.42
CA LEU A 28 7.79 -12.17 -6.30
C LEU A 28 8.32 -11.12 -7.31
N THR A 29 9.39 -10.45 -6.95
CA THR A 29 10.04 -9.43 -7.82
C THR A 29 10.53 -9.99 -9.14
N THR A 30 10.81 -11.29 -9.21
CA THR A 30 11.29 -12.01 -10.37
C THR A 30 10.18 -12.54 -11.28
N ASP A 31 8.97 -12.72 -10.74
CA ASP A 31 7.85 -13.25 -11.52
C ASP A 31 7.10 -12.11 -12.23
N SER A 32 6.61 -12.38 -13.41
CA SER A 32 5.58 -11.54 -14.03
C SER A 32 4.24 -11.69 -13.27
N VAL A 33 3.34 -10.74 -13.46
CA VAL A 33 1.98 -10.83 -12.89
C VAL A 33 1.26 -12.06 -13.43
N VAL A 34 1.43 -12.37 -14.72
CA VAL A 34 0.81 -13.53 -15.39
C VAL A 34 1.31 -14.85 -14.80
N GLU A 35 2.62 -14.99 -14.57
CA GLU A 35 3.20 -16.19 -13.94
C GLU A 35 2.69 -16.37 -12.50
N THR A 36 2.55 -15.28 -11.77
CA THR A 36 1.99 -15.34 -10.41
C THR A 36 0.52 -15.76 -10.43
N LEU A 37 -0.28 -15.21 -11.34
CA LEU A 37 -1.67 -15.61 -11.53
C LEU A 37 -1.79 -17.08 -11.93
N GLU A 38 -0.92 -17.58 -12.81
CA GLU A 38 -0.93 -19.00 -13.18
C GLU A 38 -0.69 -19.91 -11.96
N LYS A 39 0.20 -19.53 -11.05
CA LYS A 39 0.42 -20.26 -9.79
C LYS A 39 -0.84 -20.26 -8.92
N ILE A 40 -1.51 -19.10 -8.81
CA ILE A 40 -2.77 -18.97 -8.05
C ILE A 40 -3.86 -19.83 -8.69
N PHE A 41 -4.07 -19.74 -10.00
CA PHE A 41 -5.15 -20.43 -10.69
C PHE A 41 -5.04 -21.95 -10.61
N LYS A 42 -3.82 -22.51 -10.53
CA LYS A 42 -3.59 -23.95 -10.27
C LYS A 42 -4.13 -24.43 -8.92
N LEU A 43 -4.31 -23.52 -7.96
CA LEU A 43 -4.82 -23.83 -6.61
C LEU A 43 -6.33 -23.63 -6.49
N LEU A 44 -6.97 -23.00 -7.46
CA LEU A 44 -8.39 -22.71 -7.42
C LEU A 44 -9.22 -23.87 -8.00
N PRO A 45 -10.50 -23.99 -7.58
CA PRO A 45 -11.42 -24.96 -8.18
C PRO A 45 -11.49 -24.79 -9.70
N GLN A 46 -11.37 -25.88 -10.44
CA GLN A 46 -11.56 -25.89 -11.88
C GLN A 46 -13.06 -25.87 -12.18
N ALA A 47 -13.60 -24.66 -12.40
CA ALA A 47 -15.00 -24.42 -12.66
C ALA A 47 -15.16 -23.38 -13.76
N GLN A 48 -16.31 -23.35 -14.42
CA GLN A 48 -16.64 -22.27 -15.34
C GLN A 48 -17.08 -21.05 -14.54
N TYR A 49 -16.49 -19.91 -14.83
CA TYR A 49 -16.90 -18.62 -14.25
C TYR A 49 -17.49 -17.73 -15.32
N SER A 50 -18.64 -17.10 -15.00
CA SER A 50 -19.25 -16.11 -15.90
C SER A 50 -18.38 -14.86 -15.97
N ASN A 51 -17.91 -14.38 -14.81
CA ASN A 51 -17.03 -13.22 -14.76
C ASN A 51 -15.80 -13.53 -13.92
N VAL A 52 -14.64 -13.09 -14.40
CA VAL A 52 -13.38 -13.09 -13.66
C VAL A 52 -12.88 -11.66 -13.51
N PHE A 53 -12.77 -11.19 -12.27
CA PHE A 53 -12.26 -9.86 -11.94
C PHE A 53 -10.84 -10.00 -11.36
N LEU A 54 -9.87 -9.35 -12.00
CA LEU A 54 -8.47 -9.35 -11.61
C LEU A 54 -8.06 -7.95 -11.14
N SER A 55 -7.85 -7.79 -9.85
CA SER A 55 -7.23 -6.62 -9.22
C SER A 55 -5.76 -6.92 -9.03
N LEU A 56 -4.87 -6.19 -9.70
CA LEU A 56 -3.48 -6.60 -9.86
C LEU A 56 -2.51 -5.50 -9.44
N THR A 57 -1.60 -5.84 -8.52
CA THR A 57 -0.49 -4.96 -8.16
C THR A 57 0.54 -4.84 -9.29
N GLY A 58 1.25 -3.72 -9.32
CA GLY A 58 2.37 -3.47 -10.23
C GLY A 58 1.99 -2.99 -11.62
N LEU A 59 0.71 -2.68 -11.86
CA LEU A 59 0.23 -2.09 -13.12
C LEU A 59 0.42 -0.57 -13.17
N LEU A 60 0.60 0.07 -12.04
CA LEU A 60 0.85 1.52 -11.90
C LEU A 60 -0.17 2.41 -12.64
N GLY A 61 -1.44 2.02 -12.60
CA GLY A 61 -2.54 2.72 -13.26
C GLY A 61 -2.65 2.46 -14.77
N ASN A 62 -1.84 1.57 -15.33
CA ASN A 62 -1.88 1.22 -16.76
C ASN A 62 -1.92 -0.30 -16.92
N VAL A 63 -3.05 -0.83 -17.34
CA VAL A 63 -3.25 -2.27 -17.51
C VAL A 63 -2.47 -2.82 -18.72
N GLY A 64 -2.19 -1.99 -19.72
CA GLY A 64 -1.48 -2.40 -20.94
C GLY A 64 -2.26 -3.43 -21.78
N ASP A 65 -1.56 -4.46 -22.28
CA ASP A 65 -2.17 -5.54 -23.04
C ASP A 65 -2.90 -6.53 -22.10
N VAL A 66 -4.20 -6.67 -22.27
CA VAL A 66 -5.05 -7.58 -21.48
C VAL A 66 -5.11 -9.01 -22.04
N ALA A 67 -4.65 -9.24 -23.27
CA ALA A 67 -4.75 -10.54 -23.92
C ALA A 67 -4.09 -11.70 -23.15
N PRO A 68 -2.94 -11.54 -22.47
CA PRO A 68 -2.35 -12.58 -21.64
C PRO A 68 -3.24 -13.06 -20.51
N TYR A 69 -3.96 -12.11 -19.86
CA TYR A 69 -4.88 -12.43 -18.76
C TYR A 69 -6.12 -13.17 -19.25
N GLY A 70 -6.69 -12.73 -20.39
CA GLY A 70 -7.81 -13.42 -21.05
C GLY A 70 -7.47 -14.86 -21.40
N LYS A 71 -6.33 -15.09 -22.08
CA LYS A 71 -5.85 -16.44 -22.41
C LYS A 71 -5.65 -17.32 -21.18
N LEU A 72 -5.14 -16.75 -20.09
CA LEU A 72 -4.95 -17.49 -18.86
C LEU A 72 -6.29 -17.88 -18.21
N CYS A 73 -7.26 -16.98 -18.19
CA CYS A 73 -8.60 -17.28 -17.67
C CYS A 73 -9.36 -18.27 -18.53
N GLU A 74 -9.23 -18.21 -19.84
CA GLU A 74 -9.79 -19.21 -20.77
C GLU A 74 -9.17 -20.59 -20.51
N LYS A 75 -7.84 -20.67 -20.40
CA LYS A 75 -7.11 -21.93 -20.14
C LYS A 75 -7.56 -22.64 -18.86
N PHE A 76 -7.81 -21.89 -17.77
CA PHE A 76 -8.09 -22.47 -16.45
C PHE A 76 -9.57 -22.57 -16.13
N PHE A 77 -10.41 -21.66 -16.62
CA PHE A 77 -11.75 -21.46 -16.12
C PHE A 77 -12.82 -21.38 -17.21
N ASN A 78 -12.45 -21.36 -18.49
CA ASN A 78 -13.38 -21.12 -19.60
C ASN A 78 -14.32 -19.92 -19.29
N ALA A 79 -13.70 -18.78 -18.90
CA ALA A 79 -14.44 -17.61 -18.46
C ALA A 79 -15.13 -16.90 -19.62
N ASP A 80 -16.39 -16.46 -19.41
CA ASP A 80 -17.14 -15.72 -20.43
C ASP A 80 -16.63 -14.28 -20.56
N GLN A 81 -16.30 -13.63 -19.42
CA GLN A 81 -15.78 -12.27 -19.38
C GLN A 81 -14.63 -12.15 -18.38
N VAL A 82 -13.62 -11.35 -18.74
CA VAL A 82 -12.45 -11.07 -17.89
C VAL A 82 -12.27 -9.55 -17.77
N PHE A 83 -12.25 -9.08 -16.52
CA PHE A 83 -12.01 -7.68 -16.17
C PHE A 83 -10.68 -7.57 -15.46
N VAL A 84 -9.81 -6.70 -15.96
CA VAL A 84 -8.48 -6.46 -15.37
C VAL A 84 -8.37 -5.01 -14.95
N MET A 85 -7.94 -4.78 -13.71
CA MET A 85 -7.74 -3.43 -13.19
C MET A 85 -6.51 -3.37 -12.27
N ASP A 86 -5.97 -2.19 -12.13
CA ASP A 86 -4.93 -1.87 -11.15
C ASP A 86 -5.51 -1.98 -9.72
N ASP A 87 -4.74 -2.52 -8.78
CA ASP A 87 -5.18 -2.72 -7.39
C ASP A 87 -5.51 -1.40 -6.68
N GLY A 88 -4.80 -0.32 -7.00
CA GLY A 88 -5.12 1.01 -6.51
C GLY A 88 -6.47 1.53 -7.01
N LEU A 89 -6.81 1.28 -8.29
CA LEU A 89 -8.11 1.63 -8.85
C LEU A 89 -9.23 0.76 -8.23
N ALA A 90 -8.98 -0.53 -8.04
CA ALA A 90 -9.92 -1.41 -7.36
C ALA A 90 -10.19 -0.95 -5.92
N ALA A 91 -9.15 -0.53 -5.20
CA ALA A 91 -9.27 0.03 -3.87
C ALA A 91 -10.09 1.33 -3.86
N TYR A 92 -9.87 2.21 -4.86
CA TYR A 92 -10.66 3.44 -5.03
C TYR A 92 -12.15 3.13 -5.23
N LEU A 93 -12.47 2.28 -6.19
CA LEU A 93 -13.86 1.92 -6.49
C LEU A 93 -14.55 1.23 -5.31
N GLY A 94 -13.82 0.39 -4.58
CA GLY A 94 -14.33 -0.27 -3.39
C GLY A 94 -14.61 0.67 -2.21
N ALA A 95 -13.85 1.75 -2.07
CA ALA A 95 -13.96 2.69 -0.96
C ALA A 95 -14.88 3.88 -1.26
N LEU A 96 -14.78 4.47 -2.44
CA LEU A 96 -15.47 5.70 -2.82
C LEU A 96 -16.56 5.48 -3.88
N GLY A 97 -16.53 4.36 -4.62
CA GLY A 97 -17.44 4.13 -5.74
C GLY A 97 -17.26 5.21 -6.81
N GLU A 98 -18.36 5.91 -7.13
CA GLU A 98 -18.37 7.01 -8.11
C GLU A 98 -18.09 8.40 -7.50
N LYS A 99 -17.88 8.49 -6.18
CA LYS A 99 -17.61 9.79 -5.55
C LYS A 99 -16.26 10.33 -5.99
N ASN A 100 -16.20 11.63 -6.25
CA ASN A 100 -14.95 12.33 -6.51
C ASN A 100 -14.10 12.41 -5.25
N GLY A 101 -12.83 12.01 -5.33
CA GLY A 101 -11.99 12.00 -4.15
C GLY A 101 -10.63 11.34 -4.32
N VAL A 102 -10.03 11.00 -3.20
CA VAL A 102 -8.72 10.33 -3.13
C VAL A 102 -8.75 9.18 -2.13
N VAL A 103 -8.27 8.03 -2.56
CA VAL A 103 -7.95 6.91 -1.68
C VAL A 103 -6.45 6.87 -1.49
N LEU A 104 -5.99 6.96 -0.23
CA LEU A 104 -4.60 6.76 0.15
C LEU A 104 -4.45 5.38 0.80
N THR A 105 -3.76 4.49 0.13
CA THR A 105 -3.45 3.15 0.66
C THR A 105 -2.13 3.18 1.40
N LEU A 106 -2.17 2.83 2.70
CA LEU A 106 -1.06 2.85 3.66
C LEU A 106 -0.77 1.43 4.14
N GLY A 107 0.12 0.76 3.44
CA GLY A 107 0.61 -0.58 3.76
C GLY A 107 2.09 -0.61 4.05
N GLY A 108 2.79 -1.64 3.60
CA GLY A 108 4.26 -1.65 3.51
C GLY A 108 4.79 -0.56 2.60
N GLY A 109 4.08 -0.31 1.49
CA GLY A 109 4.24 0.83 0.59
C GLY A 109 3.08 1.82 0.67
N VAL A 110 3.07 2.79 -0.26
CA VAL A 110 2.08 3.88 -0.35
C VAL A 110 1.64 4.06 -1.79
N VAL A 111 0.33 4.23 -2.00
CA VAL A 111 -0.21 4.72 -3.26
C VAL A 111 -1.42 5.59 -3.01
N ALA A 112 -1.54 6.71 -3.71
CA ALA A 112 -2.75 7.51 -3.75
C ALA A 112 -3.40 7.41 -5.13
N VAL A 113 -4.68 7.09 -5.17
CA VAL A 113 -5.50 7.11 -6.37
C VAL A 113 -6.59 8.16 -6.21
N ALA A 114 -6.61 9.12 -7.11
CA ALA A 114 -7.65 10.13 -7.19
C ALA A 114 -8.60 9.84 -8.36
N GLY A 115 -9.87 10.17 -8.17
CA GLY A 115 -10.88 10.12 -9.21
C GLY A 115 -11.74 11.37 -9.21
N ASN A 116 -12.04 11.89 -10.40
CA ASN A 116 -12.94 13.03 -10.58
C ASN A 116 -13.66 12.93 -11.94
N ASN A 117 -14.97 12.77 -11.91
CA ASN A 117 -15.82 12.69 -13.10
C ASN A 117 -15.29 11.69 -14.16
N GLY A 118 -14.89 10.50 -13.72
CA GLY A 118 -14.38 9.42 -14.58
C GLY A 118 -12.91 9.57 -14.99
N LYS A 119 -12.21 10.64 -14.60
CA LYS A 119 -10.76 10.77 -14.74
C LYS A 119 -10.08 10.19 -13.51
N PHE A 120 -8.99 9.47 -13.70
CA PHE A 120 -8.21 8.90 -12.62
C PHE A 120 -6.75 9.35 -12.66
N GLY A 121 -6.15 9.53 -11.50
CA GLY A 121 -4.76 9.93 -11.34
C GLY A 121 -4.08 9.17 -10.20
N HIS A 122 -2.85 8.72 -10.44
CA HIS A 122 -2.02 8.04 -9.46
C HIS A 122 -0.90 8.95 -8.95
N ALA A 123 -0.58 8.86 -7.66
CA ALA A 123 0.64 9.42 -7.11
C ALA A 123 1.30 8.40 -6.18
N ASP A 124 2.63 8.35 -6.21
CA ASP A 124 3.47 7.39 -5.51
C ASP A 124 3.33 5.94 -6.05
N GLY A 125 3.50 4.91 -5.22
CA GLY A 125 3.55 3.51 -5.67
C GLY A 125 4.82 3.18 -6.47
N LYS A 126 5.93 3.88 -6.23
CA LYS A 126 7.20 3.74 -6.96
C LYS A 126 8.19 2.78 -6.29
N GLY A 127 7.72 2.10 -5.25
CA GLY A 127 8.53 1.16 -4.49
C GLY A 127 9.45 1.85 -3.47
N GLN A 128 9.97 1.05 -2.56
CA GLN A 128 10.67 1.49 -1.36
C GLN A 128 11.99 2.27 -1.60
N ILE A 129 12.53 2.25 -2.83
CA ILE A 129 13.77 2.96 -3.16
C ILE A 129 13.48 4.39 -3.66
N PHE A 130 12.47 4.56 -4.50
CA PHE A 130 12.18 5.81 -5.18
C PHE A 130 10.87 6.47 -4.77
N GLY A 131 10.08 5.80 -3.93
CA GLY A 131 8.78 6.25 -3.45
C GLY A 131 8.41 5.61 -2.13
N ASP A 132 7.10 5.45 -1.89
CA ASP A 132 6.52 4.83 -0.70
C ASP A 132 6.89 5.56 0.61
N PHE A 133 7.22 6.86 0.52
CA PHE A 133 7.60 7.65 1.69
C PHE A 133 6.42 7.80 2.66
N GLY A 134 6.65 7.39 3.91
CA GLY A 134 5.60 7.34 4.93
C GLY A 134 4.88 5.99 5.00
N GLY A 135 5.15 5.05 4.08
CA GLY A 135 4.69 3.67 4.21
C GLY A 135 5.44 2.90 5.31
N GLY A 136 4.98 1.69 5.59
CA GLY A 136 5.53 0.86 6.66
C GLY A 136 7.02 0.58 6.50
N PHE A 137 7.48 0.31 5.29
CA PHE A 137 8.91 0.14 5.05
C PHE A 137 9.68 1.39 5.44
N TRP A 138 9.27 2.56 4.96
CA TRP A 138 9.96 3.83 5.22
C TRP A 138 9.97 4.17 6.71
N VAL A 139 8.81 4.10 7.38
CA VAL A 139 8.69 4.41 8.81
C VAL A 139 9.61 3.53 9.65
N GLY A 140 9.57 2.23 9.45
CA GLY A 140 10.43 1.31 10.21
C GLY A 140 11.89 1.45 9.86
N GLN A 141 12.24 1.71 8.60
CA GLN A 141 13.59 1.99 8.18
C GLN A 141 14.14 3.24 8.87
N GLN A 142 13.36 4.34 8.96
CA GLN A 142 13.79 5.55 9.68
C GLN A 142 14.00 5.28 11.17
N GLY A 143 13.09 4.52 11.81
CA GLY A 143 13.25 4.11 13.20
C GLY A 143 14.54 3.34 13.44
N LEU A 144 14.78 2.29 12.65
CA LEU A 144 15.98 1.46 12.75
C LEU A 144 17.27 2.25 12.46
N ARG A 145 17.28 3.09 11.41
CA ARG A 145 18.44 3.92 11.07
C ARG A 145 18.80 4.89 12.18
N ARG A 146 17.84 5.59 12.76
CA ARG A 146 18.09 6.52 13.87
C ARG A 146 18.57 5.78 15.11
N ALA A 147 17.94 4.65 15.46
CA ALA A 147 18.38 3.85 16.60
C ALA A 147 19.81 3.32 16.44
N ILE A 148 20.17 2.80 15.26
CA ILE A 148 21.54 2.35 14.96
C ILE A 148 22.52 3.53 15.00
N SER A 149 22.16 4.69 14.42
CA SER A 149 23.00 5.89 14.49
C SER A 149 23.24 6.33 15.92
N THR A 150 22.27 6.16 16.83
CA THR A 150 22.42 6.46 18.25
C THR A 150 23.37 5.47 18.93
N LEU A 151 23.29 4.18 18.62
CA LEU A 151 24.26 3.18 19.12
C LEU A 151 25.70 3.49 18.66
N ASP A 152 25.84 4.05 17.47
CA ASP A 152 27.13 4.50 16.90
C ASP A 152 27.53 5.91 17.38
N GLN A 153 26.80 6.53 18.31
CA GLN A 153 27.05 7.90 18.82
C GLN A 153 26.97 8.99 17.72
N ARG A 154 26.14 8.80 16.69
CA ARG A 154 25.92 9.75 15.58
C ARG A 154 24.55 10.44 15.64
N ASP A 155 23.68 10.04 16.57
CA ASP A 155 22.34 10.57 16.85
C ASP A 155 22.10 10.44 18.37
N ASP A 156 21.05 11.07 18.91
CA ASP A 156 20.71 11.08 20.33
C ASP A 156 19.32 10.47 20.63
N ALA A 157 18.76 9.72 19.67
CA ALA A 157 17.45 9.07 19.78
C ALA A 157 17.45 7.81 20.69
N HIS A 158 17.91 7.98 21.96
CA HIS A 158 18.00 6.90 22.94
C HIS A 158 16.65 6.26 23.26
N ASP A 159 15.55 7.00 23.10
CA ASP A 159 14.18 6.52 23.23
C ASP A 159 13.83 5.49 22.14
N LEU A 160 14.31 5.67 20.90
CA LEU A 160 14.16 4.68 19.83
C LEU A 160 15.00 3.43 20.05
N VAL A 161 16.21 3.56 20.59
CA VAL A 161 17.03 2.39 20.93
C VAL A 161 16.32 1.50 21.93
N LYS A 162 15.71 2.10 22.96
CA LYS A 162 14.92 1.36 23.94
C LYS A 162 13.64 0.77 23.33
N LEU A 163 12.94 1.54 22.50
CA LEU A 163 11.70 1.14 21.86
C LEU A 163 11.90 -0.05 20.91
N LEU A 164 12.94 -0.02 20.10
CA LEU A 164 13.25 -1.02 19.06
C LEU A 164 14.24 -2.09 19.54
N SER A 165 14.40 -2.28 20.84
CA SER A 165 15.39 -3.21 21.42
C SER A 165 15.27 -4.62 20.87
N ALA A 166 14.05 -5.13 20.67
CA ALA A 166 13.80 -6.47 20.12
C ALA A 166 14.29 -6.60 18.66
N GLU A 167 14.01 -5.58 17.82
CA GLU A 167 14.46 -5.55 16.42
C GLU A 167 15.98 -5.36 16.31
N LEU A 168 16.59 -4.77 17.33
CA LEU A 168 18.02 -4.50 17.39
C LEU A 168 18.86 -5.62 18.04
N GLU A 169 18.25 -6.62 18.69
CA GLU A 169 18.98 -7.74 19.34
C GLU A 169 19.96 -8.46 18.40
N SER A 170 19.66 -8.44 17.10
CA SER A 170 20.53 -9.00 16.07
C SER A 170 21.20 -7.94 15.19
N HIS A 171 21.41 -6.71 15.69
CA HIS A 171 21.91 -5.61 14.86
C HIS A 171 23.26 -5.91 14.18
N SER A 172 24.14 -6.70 14.80
CA SER A 172 25.38 -7.17 14.18
C SER A 172 25.17 -7.99 12.90
N LYS A 173 23.94 -8.51 12.68
CA LYS A 173 23.56 -9.26 11.49
C LYS A 173 22.74 -8.44 10.50
N LEU A 174 22.39 -7.20 10.85
CA LEU A 174 21.55 -6.35 9.98
C LEU A 174 22.21 -6.06 8.63
N GLN A 175 23.54 -5.92 8.62
CA GLN A 175 24.33 -5.73 7.40
C GLN A 175 24.13 -6.85 6.36
N ASN A 176 23.76 -8.05 6.80
CA ASN A 176 23.53 -9.20 5.93
C ASN A 176 22.09 -9.32 5.45
N LYS A 177 21.18 -8.48 5.96
CA LYS A 177 19.77 -8.51 5.54
C LYS A 177 19.59 -7.72 4.26
N THR A 178 19.06 -8.37 3.24
CA THR A 178 18.79 -7.78 1.92
C THR A 178 17.41 -8.18 1.41
N GLY A 179 16.92 -7.50 0.40
CA GLY A 179 15.69 -7.87 -0.28
C GLY A 179 14.49 -8.00 0.66
N VAL A 180 13.82 -9.14 0.60
CA VAL A 180 12.58 -9.43 1.33
C VAL A 180 12.80 -9.42 2.85
N ASP A 181 13.93 -9.92 3.34
CA ASP A 181 14.22 -9.99 4.79
C ASP A 181 14.39 -8.60 5.38
N ALA A 182 15.09 -7.70 4.68
CA ALA A 182 15.24 -6.31 5.11
C ALA A 182 13.89 -5.58 5.08
N ALA A 183 13.08 -5.80 4.03
CA ALA A 183 11.76 -5.21 3.92
C ALA A 183 10.82 -5.70 5.04
N THR A 184 10.82 -6.99 5.34
CA THR A 184 10.00 -7.58 6.41
C THR A 184 10.37 -7.00 7.77
N LEU A 185 11.66 -6.86 8.06
CA LEU A 185 12.13 -6.25 9.31
C LEU A 185 11.67 -4.78 9.42
N CYS A 186 11.86 -3.99 8.36
CA CYS A 186 11.42 -2.59 8.36
C CYS A 186 9.90 -2.48 8.57
N ILE A 187 9.10 -3.27 7.85
CA ILE A 187 7.63 -3.25 7.99
C ILE A 187 7.20 -3.68 9.41
N SER A 188 7.89 -4.64 10.01
CA SER A 188 7.64 -5.03 11.41
C SER A 188 7.97 -3.90 12.37
N ALA A 189 9.14 -3.28 12.24
CA ALA A 189 9.59 -2.16 13.08
C ALA A 189 8.65 -0.95 12.97
N ALA A 190 7.99 -0.75 11.83
CA ALA A 190 7.02 0.35 11.67
C ALA A 190 5.88 0.28 12.69
N LYS A 191 5.39 -0.91 13.02
CA LYS A 191 4.33 -1.08 14.03
C LYS A 191 4.81 -0.61 15.40
N THR A 192 6.04 -0.99 15.76
CA THR A 192 6.68 -0.58 17.02
C THR A 192 6.89 0.94 17.06
N VAL A 193 7.33 1.56 15.96
CA VAL A 193 7.51 3.02 15.86
C VAL A 193 6.16 3.75 15.99
N ILE A 194 5.11 3.31 15.29
CA ILE A 194 3.79 3.93 15.36
C ILE A 194 3.23 3.83 16.79
N GLN A 195 3.28 2.65 17.39
CA GLN A 195 2.83 2.45 18.77
C GLN A 195 3.65 3.25 19.78
N GLY A 196 4.96 3.40 19.56
CA GLY A 196 5.81 4.27 20.35
C GLY A 196 5.40 5.74 20.25
N ALA A 197 5.07 6.22 19.06
CA ALA A 197 4.60 7.58 18.84
C ALA A 197 3.25 7.86 19.55
N GLU A 198 2.31 6.91 19.49
CA GLU A 198 1.04 6.95 20.22
C GLU A 198 1.26 7.02 21.74
N ASN A 199 2.30 6.35 22.25
CA ASN A 199 2.70 6.34 23.65
C ASN A 199 3.62 7.53 24.04
N GLY A 200 3.81 8.51 23.16
CA GLY A 200 4.54 9.74 23.46
C GLY A 200 6.05 9.67 23.26
N VAL A 201 6.60 8.64 22.61
CA VAL A 201 8.02 8.56 22.27
C VAL A 201 8.36 9.64 21.25
N THR A 202 9.17 10.63 21.67
CA THR A 202 9.44 11.86 20.92
C THR A 202 10.04 11.59 19.55
N SER A 203 11.10 10.80 19.49
CA SER A 203 11.77 10.50 18.21
C SER A 203 10.89 9.72 17.25
N ALA A 204 9.98 8.88 17.75
CA ALA A 204 8.99 8.19 16.94
C ALA A 204 7.94 9.17 16.38
N GLN A 205 7.47 10.13 17.19
CA GLN A 205 6.56 11.18 16.73
C GLN A 205 7.18 12.06 15.63
N GLU A 206 8.46 12.39 15.73
CA GLU A 206 9.19 13.15 14.71
C GLU A 206 9.22 12.41 13.36
N ILE A 207 9.43 11.09 13.39
CA ILE A 207 9.38 10.25 12.20
C ILE A 207 7.98 10.31 11.57
N LEU A 208 6.91 10.14 12.37
CA LEU A 208 5.55 10.16 11.83
C LEU A 208 5.12 11.54 11.34
N LYS A 209 5.55 12.63 11.97
CA LYS A 209 5.33 14.00 11.48
C LYS A 209 5.99 14.20 10.11
N THR A 210 7.21 13.70 9.94
CA THR A 210 7.90 13.77 8.64
C THR A 210 7.20 12.92 7.58
N ALA A 211 6.79 11.71 7.93
CA ALA A 211 6.01 10.83 7.07
C ALA A 211 4.69 11.46 6.62
N ALA A 212 3.96 12.08 7.55
CA ALA A 212 2.69 12.73 7.27
C ALA A 212 2.81 13.84 6.21
N LYS A 213 3.90 14.62 6.22
CA LYS A 213 4.18 15.64 5.19
C LYS A 213 4.30 15.03 3.79
N PHE A 214 5.00 13.90 3.65
CA PHE A 214 5.10 13.20 2.38
C PHE A 214 3.73 12.68 1.93
N LEU A 215 2.98 12.06 2.84
CA LEU A 215 1.67 11.49 2.55
C LEU A 215 0.63 12.56 2.19
N GLY A 216 0.63 13.68 2.89
CA GLY A 216 -0.19 14.83 2.54
C GLY A 216 0.12 15.36 1.14
N ALA A 217 1.42 15.49 0.81
CA ALA A 217 1.84 15.89 -0.52
C ALA A 217 1.44 14.87 -1.60
N THR A 218 1.50 13.56 -1.30
CA THR A 218 1.08 12.49 -2.22
C THR A 218 -0.42 12.57 -2.53
N VAL A 219 -1.27 12.80 -1.50
CA VAL A 219 -2.72 12.99 -1.69
C VAL A 219 -3.01 14.20 -2.57
N ILE A 220 -2.38 15.34 -2.28
CA ILE A 220 -2.57 16.56 -3.05
C ILE A 220 -2.10 16.37 -4.50
N ALA A 221 -0.96 15.73 -4.71
CA ALA A 221 -0.43 15.44 -6.04
C ALA A 221 -1.36 14.52 -6.85
N ALA A 222 -1.97 13.50 -6.22
CA ALA A 222 -2.96 12.66 -6.89
C ALA A 222 -4.19 13.47 -7.31
N TRP A 223 -4.75 14.29 -6.39
CA TRP A 223 -5.91 15.12 -6.67
C TRP A 223 -5.65 16.13 -7.79
N SER A 224 -4.52 16.81 -7.78
CA SER A 224 -4.13 17.79 -8.81
C SER A 224 -4.02 17.22 -10.22
N LYS A 225 -3.95 15.90 -10.38
CA LYS A 225 -3.94 15.26 -11.71
C LYS A 225 -5.33 15.12 -12.32
N VAL A 226 -6.37 15.23 -11.52
CA VAL A 226 -7.76 15.00 -11.96
C VAL A 226 -8.65 16.21 -11.79
N SER A 227 -8.23 17.21 -11.00
CA SER A 227 -8.97 18.45 -10.77
C SER A 227 -8.08 19.68 -10.89
N ASP A 228 -8.51 20.61 -11.74
CA ASP A 228 -7.93 21.94 -11.87
C ASP A 228 -8.71 22.99 -11.03
N ASN A 229 -9.83 22.58 -10.43
CA ASN A 229 -10.73 23.45 -9.69
C ASN A 229 -10.47 23.40 -8.20
N THR A 230 -9.94 24.49 -7.64
CA THR A 230 -9.68 24.63 -6.20
C THR A 230 -10.93 24.73 -5.32
N GLN A 231 -12.12 24.91 -5.91
CA GLN A 231 -13.40 24.95 -5.23
C GLN A 231 -14.00 23.57 -4.99
N GLU A 232 -13.51 22.53 -5.69
CA GLU A 232 -13.96 21.18 -5.48
C GLU A 232 -13.51 20.65 -4.12
N LYS A 233 -14.44 19.94 -3.45
CA LYS A 233 -14.22 19.36 -2.13
C LYS A 233 -14.19 17.83 -2.25
N PRO A 234 -13.01 17.23 -2.44
CA PRO A 234 -12.91 15.78 -2.59
C PRO A 234 -13.20 15.02 -1.29
N SER A 235 -13.75 13.82 -1.43
CA SER A 235 -13.81 12.84 -0.35
C SER A 235 -12.46 12.13 -0.22
N ILE A 236 -11.90 12.07 0.98
CA ILE A 236 -10.62 11.39 1.23
C ILE A 236 -10.85 10.21 2.17
N THR A 237 -10.29 9.07 1.82
CA THR A 237 -10.28 7.90 2.70
C THR A 237 -8.89 7.25 2.74
N PHE A 238 -8.60 6.63 3.89
CA PHE A 238 -7.36 5.93 4.14
C PHE A 238 -7.61 4.44 4.25
N LEU A 239 -6.85 3.63 3.51
CA LEU A 239 -6.91 2.17 3.54
C LEU A 239 -5.57 1.57 3.96
N GLY A 240 -5.59 0.30 4.35
CA GLY A 240 -4.39 -0.46 4.68
C GLY A 240 -4.11 -0.56 6.17
N GLY A 241 -3.03 -1.26 6.53
CA GLY A 241 -2.74 -1.60 7.93
C GLY A 241 -2.38 -0.41 8.81
N LEU A 242 -1.70 0.58 8.25
CA LEU A 242 -1.24 1.76 8.99
C LEU A 242 -2.35 2.80 9.19
N SER A 243 -3.42 2.76 8.39
CA SER A 243 -4.57 3.65 8.56
C SER A 243 -5.39 3.36 9.83
N ARG A 244 -5.08 2.28 10.55
CA ARG A 244 -5.70 1.93 11.83
C ARG A 244 -5.18 2.76 13.00
N SER A 245 -4.08 3.48 12.81
CA SER A 245 -3.55 4.41 13.81
C SER A 245 -4.22 5.77 13.64
N ASP A 246 -5.11 6.13 14.57
CA ASP A 246 -5.76 7.44 14.57
C ASP A 246 -4.72 8.55 14.71
N PHE A 247 -3.71 8.35 15.56
CA PHE A 247 -2.62 9.31 15.72
C PHE A 247 -1.93 9.60 14.39
N TYR A 248 -1.63 8.55 13.59
CA TYR A 248 -0.95 8.72 12.32
C TYR A 248 -1.85 9.37 11.26
N THR A 249 -3.09 8.91 11.17
CA THR A 249 -4.05 9.50 10.21
C THR A 249 -4.38 10.94 10.53
N ASP A 250 -4.43 11.34 11.80
CA ASP A 250 -4.65 12.72 12.20
C ASP A 250 -3.49 13.64 11.80
N LEU A 251 -2.25 13.18 11.90
CA LEU A 251 -1.10 13.92 11.37
C LEU A 251 -1.21 14.12 9.85
N ILE A 252 -1.64 13.08 9.12
CA ILE A 252 -1.82 13.17 7.66
C ILE A 252 -2.96 14.14 7.32
N ARG A 253 -4.10 14.07 8.04
CA ARG A 253 -5.24 15.01 7.89
C ARG A 253 -4.80 16.45 8.10
N GLN A 254 -3.98 16.72 9.12
CA GLN A 254 -3.45 18.06 9.39
C GLN A 254 -2.65 18.59 8.19
N GLU A 255 -1.78 17.79 7.60
CA GLU A 255 -0.98 18.20 6.42
C GLU A 255 -1.85 18.42 5.16
N ILE A 256 -2.87 17.60 4.94
CA ILE A 256 -3.81 17.76 3.84
C ILE A 256 -4.62 19.04 3.99
N ASN A 257 -5.19 19.28 5.18
CA ASN A 257 -6.10 20.40 5.46
C ASN A 257 -5.43 21.77 5.35
N GLN A 258 -4.08 21.84 5.40
CA GLN A 258 -3.35 23.08 5.16
C GLN A 258 -3.46 23.56 3.69
N LYS A 259 -3.76 22.65 2.74
CA LYS A 259 -3.68 22.92 1.30
C LYS A 259 -4.94 22.53 0.52
N LEU A 260 -5.79 21.69 1.08
CA LEU A 260 -6.96 21.16 0.41
C LEU A 260 -8.16 21.16 1.34
N ASN A 261 -9.24 21.81 0.91
CA ASN A 261 -10.53 21.70 1.59
C ASN A 261 -11.20 20.39 1.16
N CYS A 262 -11.35 19.43 2.08
CA CYS A 262 -11.83 18.08 1.79
C CYS A 262 -12.76 17.58 2.90
N GLU A 263 -13.39 16.43 2.65
CA GLU A 263 -14.10 15.65 3.68
C GLU A 263 -13.44 14.27 3.83
N TYR A 264 -13.55 13.70 5.02
CA TYR A 264 -13.03 12.35 5.30
C TYR A 264 -14.19 11.35 5.44
N VAL A 265 -14.09 10.19 4.79
CA VAL A 265 -15.13 9.15 4.73
C VAL A 265 -14.54 7.77 5.09
#